data_8f471830e5972ff3f38bfcc826b81987
#
_entry.id   8f471830e5972ff3f38bfcc826b81987
#
_cell.length_a   1.000
_cell.length_b   1.000
_cell.length_c   1.000
_cell.angle_alpha   90.00
_cell.angle_beta   90.00
_cell.angle_gamma   90.00
#
_symmetry.space_group_name_H-M   'P 1'
#
loop_
_entity.id
_entity.type
_entity.pdbx_description
1 polymer ?
#
loop_
_entity_poly.entity_id
_entity_poly.type
_entity_poly.pdbx_seq_one_letter_code
_entity_poly.pdbx_strand_id
1 'polypeptide(L)'
;PEFIVKAAEGRSDEINPCIGCNQACLDHVFTGRMTSCLVNPRACHETELNIAATNSPKRLAVVGAGPAGLAFACTAAERGHNVTLFDADPVIGGQFNIARKVPGKEEFAETLRYFGRRLELAGVTLQLGQRVDANMLNDGDFDEVILATGIVPRIPAIPGIDHPMVMSYLDVLRDDKPVGKNVAIIGAGGIGFDVAEALTQSSDASQNNETFMKEWGVDMTLQARGGIEGVAAQPSPSPRQVHLLQRKTSKVGNGLGKTTGWIHRAGLQHKGVNMVAGCEYLGIDDQGLRIRVGDEEKTLAVDNVIVCAGQEPRRELCDGLNKPVHLIGGADVAAELDAKRAIDQGTRLAASL
;
A
#
# COMPACT_ATOMS: atom_id res chain seq x y z
N PRO A 1 -11.32 19.45 11.63
CA PRO A 1 -12.00 20.41 12.53
C PRO A 1 -13.22 19.79 13.23
N GLU A 2 -13.91 18.85 12.59
CA GLU A 2 -15.18 18.26 13.06
C GLU A 2 -15.02 17.10 14.03
N PHE A 3 -13.79 16.67 14.35
CA PHE A 3 -13.54 15.50 15.20
C PHE A 3 -14.29 15.54 16.52
N ILE A 4 -14.19 16.67 17.26
CA ILE A 4 -14.81 16.83 18.56
C ILE A 4 -16.36 16.79 18.45
N VAL A 5 -16.92 17.47 17.44
CA VAL A 5 -18.36 17.48 17.19
C VAL A 5 -18.87 16.08 16.86
N LYS A 6 -18.22 15.37 15.95
CA LYS A 6 -18.57 13.98 15.61
C LYS A 6 -18.49 13.05 16.81
N ALA A 7 -17.45 13.18 17.62
CA ALA A 7 -17.32 12.39 18.85
C ALA A 7 -18.45 12.68 19.85
N ALA A 8 -18.76 13.95 20.07
CA ALA A 8 -19.84 14.36 20.97
C ALA A 8 -21.25 13.91 20.53
N GLU A 9 -21.46 13.83 19.22
CA GLU A 9 -22.73 13.40 18.61
C GLU A 9 -22.81 11.88 18.40
N GLY A 10 -21.81 11.09 18.82
CA GLY A 10 -21.80 9.62 18.67
C GLY A 10 -21.55 9.15 17.23
N ARG A 11 -21.05 10.01 16.34
CA ARG A 11 -20.74 9.71 14.93
C ARG A 11 -19.30 9.24 14.77
N SER A 12 -18.85 8.25 15.54
CA SER A 12 -17.50 7.72 15.51
C SER A 12 -17.14 7.06 14.19
N ASP A 13 -18.12 6.49 13.48
CA ASP A 13 -18.01 5.91 12.16
C ASP A 13 -17.62 6.94 11.07
N GLU A 14 -17.86 8.22 11.30
CA GLU A 14 -17.48 9.33 10.42
C GLU A 14 -16.10 9.91 10.74
N ILE A 15 -15.42 9.41 11.76
CA ILE A 15 -14.07 9.86 12.12
C ILE A 15 -13.03 9.08 11.35
N ASN A 16 -12.10 9.80 10.72
CA ASN A 16 -10.95 9.22 10.04
C ASN A 16 -9.79 9.05 11.04
N PRO A 17 -9.51 7.83 11.54
CA PRO A 17 -8.46 7.60 12.51
C PRO A 17 -7.07 7.63 11.89
N CYS A 18 -6.06 7.85 12.72
CA CYS A 18 -4.67 7.67 12.35
C CYS A 18 -4.37 6.18 12.15
N ILE A 19 -3.65 5.84 11.09
CA ILE A 19 -3.21 4.46 10.77
C ILE A 19 -1.74 4.20 11.13
N GLY A 20 -1.12 5.04 11.96
CA GLY A 20 0.25 4.85 12.44
C GLY A 20 1.37 4.91 11.38
N CYS A 21 1.10 5.40 10.16
CA CYS A 21 2.02 5.30 9.01
C CYS A 21 3.25 6.23 9.06
N ASN A 22 3.20 7.33 9.82
CA ASN A 22 4.24 8.37 9.95
C ASN A 22 4.67 9.09 8.64
N GLN A 23 4.16 8.72 7.47
CA GLN A 23 4.71 9.10 6.16
C GLN A 23 4.57 10.58 5.80
N ALA A 24 3.46 11.24 6.18
CA ALA A 24 3.23 12.65 5.87
C ALA A 24 3.38 13.57 7.09
N CYS A 25 3.48 13.01 8.28
CA CYS A 25 3.73 13.75 9.51
C CYS A 25 5.22 13.69 9.91
N LEU A 26 5.65 12.66 10.65
CA LEU A 26 7.01 12.58 11.19
C LEU A 26 8.10 12.51 10.11
N ASP A 27 7.91 11.72 9.03
CA ASP A 27 8.89 11.65 7.95
C ASP A 27 9.06 13.00 7.23
N HIS A 28 8.00 13.81 7.13
CA HIS A 28 8.09 15.17 6.61
C HIS A 28 8.90 16.09 7.54
N VAL A 29 8.63 16.05 8.85
CA VAL A 29 9.39 16.84 9.84
C VAL A 29 10.88 16.54 9.74
N PHE A 30 11.27 15.26 9.74
CA PHE A 30 12.68 14.86 9.66
C PHE A 30 13.35 15.11 8.31
N THR A 31 12.59 15.54 7.31
CA THR A 31 13.12 15.93 5.99
C THR A 31 12.95 17.42 5.70
N GLY A 32 12.53 18.22 6.69
CA GLY A 32 12.35 19.68 6.56
C GLY A 32 11.18 20.07 5.66
N ARG A 33 10.22 19.17 5.44
CA ARG A 33 9.00 19.44 4.67
C ARG A 33 7.85 19.83 5.60
N MET A 34 6.88 20.56 5.05
CA MET A 34 5.64 20.86 5.77
C MET A 34 4.92 19.57 6.15
N THR A 35 4.54 19.47 7.41
CA THR A 35 3.76 18.34 7.93
C THR A 35 2.37 18.28 7.30
N SER A 36 1.88 17.08 7.07
CA SER A 36 0.51 16.80 6.63
C SER A 36 0.08 15.43 7.18
N CYS A 37 -0.95 14.84 6.61
CA CYS A 37 -1.40 13.50 6.97
C CYS A 37 -1.70 12.67 5.72
N LEU A 38 -1.29 11.41 5.69
CA LEU A 38 -1.55 10.50 4.58
C LEU A 38 -3.04 10.33 4.30
N VAL A 39 -3.84 10.12 5.34
CA VAL A 39 -5.29 9.90 5.22
C VAL A 39 -6.11 11.19 5.23
N ASN A 40 -5.48 12.33 5.46
CA ASN A 40 -6.14 13.65 5.47
C ASN A 40 -5.25 14.72 4.83
N PRO A 41 -5.25 14.87 3.51
CA PRO A 41 -4.42 15.86 2.80
C PRO A 41 -4.66 17.32 3.21
N ARG A 42 -5.82 17.63 3.80
CA ARG A 42 -6.12 18.98 4.30
C ARG A 42 -5.35 19.33 5.56
N ALA A 43 -4.84 18.34 6.29
CA ALA A 43 -4.06 18.61 7.51
C ALA A 43 -2.85 19.49 7.19
N CYS A 44 -2.75 20.65 7.87
CA CYS A 44 -1.78 21.72 7.62
C CYS A 44 -1.89 22.43 6.26
N HIS A 45 -2.97 22.13 5.49
CA HIS A 45 -3.30 22.79 4.21
C HIS A 45 -4.72 23.38 4.23
N GLU A 46 -5.29 23.66 5.40
CA GLU A 46 -6.69 24.08 5.56
C GLU A 46 -6.99 25.43 4.89
N THR A 47 -5.97 26.29 4.72
CA THR A 47 -6.10 27.59 4.05
C THR A 47 -5.93 27.51 2.52
N GLU A 48 -5.32 26.44 2.02
CA GLU A 48 -5.01 26.23 0.60
C GLU A 48 -6.01 25.28 -0.04
N LEU A 49 -6.32 24.18 0.65
CA LEU A 49 -7.21 23.13 0.17
C LEU A 49 -8.63 23.31 0.72
N ASN A 50 -9.31 24.30 0.18
CA ASN A 50 -10.71 24.60 0.52
C ASN A 50 -11.65 23.80 -0.36
N ILE A 51 -12.47 22.94 0.26
CA ILE A 51 -13.47 22.12 -0.44
C ILE A 51 -14.80 22.84 -0.35
N ALA A 52 -15.00 23.80 -1.26
CA ALA A 52 -16.27 24.53 -1.38
C ALA A 52 -17.23 23.84 -2.36
N ALA A 53 -18.52 24.06 -2.18
CA ALA A 53 -19.53 23.63 -3.15
C ALA A 53 -19.25 24.21 -4.53
N THR A 54 -19.45 23.42 -5.60
CA THR A 54 -19.32 23.88 -6.98
C THR A 54 -20.58 24.59 -7.46
N ASN A 55 -20.39 25.62 -8.30
CA ASN A 55 -21.50 26.27 -9.02
C ASN A 55 -21.80 25.59 -10.36
N SER A 56 -21.01 24.65 -10.79
CA SER A 56 -21.11 23.94 -12.06
C SER A 56 -21.02 22.43 -11.84
N PRO A 57 -22.07 21.80 -11.29
CA PRO A 57 -22.08 20.35 -11.07
C PRO A 57 -21.84 19.57 -12.36
N LYS A 58 -21.00 18.55 -12.30
CA LYS A 58 -20.70 17.63 -13.41
C LYS A 58 -21.10 16.21 -13.03
N ARG A 59 -21.33 15.38 -14.04
CA ARG A 59 -21.50 13.93 -13.90
C ARG A 59 -20.16 13.28 -14.17
N LEU A 60 -19.58 12.70 -13.15
CA LEU A 60 -18.21 12.19 -13.16
C LEU A 60 -18.21 10.67 -13.05
N ALA A 61 -17.53 10.00 -13.99
CA ALA A 61 -17.21 8.58 -13.88
C ALA A 61 -15.82 8.42 -13.27
N VAL A 62 -15.73 7.70 -12.16
CA VAL A 62 -14.47 7.35 -11.51
C VAL A 62 -14.24 5.85 -11.68
N VAL A 63 -13.12 5.46 -12.27
CA VAL A 63 -12.77 4.05 -12.49
C VAL A 63 -11.62 3.64 -11.59
N GLY A 64 -11.92 2.79 -10.61
CA GLY A 64 -11.01 2.31 -9.59
C GLY A 64 -11.35 2.84 -8.20
N ALA A 65 -11.81 1.96 -7.31
CA ALA A 65 -12.15 2.24 -5.91
C ALA A 65 -10.96 2.01 -4.96
N GLY A 66 -9.74 2.25 -5.43
CA GLY A 66 -8.53 2.35 -4.60
C GLY A 66 -8.42 3.71 -3.92
N PRO A 67 -7.35 3.96 -3.12
CA PRO A 67 -7.20 5.18 -2.31
C PRO A 67 -7.39 6.50 -3.09
N ALA A 68 -6.88 6.58 -4.31
CA ALA A 68 -7.03 7.78 -5.16
C ALA A 68 -8.48 8.02 -5.58
N GLY A 69 -9.14 6.98 -6.10
CA GLY A 69 -10.53 7.06 -6.55
C GLY A 69 -11.49 7.32 -5.40
N LEU A 70 -11.27 6.70 -4.24
CA LEU A 70 -12.07 6.92 -3.03
C LEU A 70 -11.97 8.38 -2.55
N ALA A 71 -10.75 8.91 -2.47
CA ALA A 71 -10.53 10.29 -2.04
C ALA A 71 -11.14 11.30 -3.03
N PHE A 72 -10.98 11.04 -4.33
CA PHE A 72 -11.60 11.86 -5.37
C PHE A 72 -13.13 11.80 -5.30
N ALA A 73 -13.72 10.61 -5.31
CA ALA A 73 -15.17 10.42 -5.35
C ALA A 73 -15.88 11.08 -4.18
N CYS A 74 -15.39 10.86 -2.94
CA CYS A 74 -15.93 11.51 -1.76
C CYS A 74 -15.84 13.03 -1.86
N THR A 75 -14.67 13.56 -2.22
CA THR A 75 -14.44 15.01 -2.26
C THR A 75 -15.26 15.68 -3.36
N ALA A 76 -15.35 15.08 -4.54
CA ALA A 76 -16.13 15.60 -5.64
C ALA A 76 -17.65 15.61 -5.34
N ALA A 77 -18.15 14.52 -4.75
CA ALA A 77 -19.56 14.43 -4.36
C ALA A 77 -19.92 15.43 -3.25
N GLU A 78 -19.06 15.61 -2.25
CA GLU A 78 -19.22 16.63 -1.19
C GLU A 78 -19.24 18.05 -1.75
N ARG A 79 -18.60 18.30 -2.90
CA ARG A 79 -18.67 19.57 -3.61
C ARG A 79 -19.94 19.75 -4.46
N GLY A 80 -20.76 18.70 -4.60
CA GLY A 80 -22.02 18.73 -5.32
C GLY A 80 -21.96 18.17 -6.74
N HIS A 81 -20.86 17.50 -7.14
CA HIS A 81 -20.84 16.73 -8.39
C HIS A 81 -21.64 15.43 -8.27
N ASN A 82 -22.19 14.95 -9.37
CA ASN A 82 -22.82 13.63 -9.43
C ASN A 82 -21.75 12.59 -9.79
N VAL A 83 -21.40 11.72 -8.86
CA VAL A 83 -20.28 10.79 -8.99
C VAL A 83 -20.74 9.35 -9.04
N THR A 84 -20.32 8.62 -10.08
CA THR A 84 -20.42 7.16 -10.17
C THR A 84 -19.02 6.57 -10.08
N LEU A 85 -18.81 5.70 -9.09
CA LEU A 85 -17.54 5.02 -8.82
C LEU A 85 -17.64 3.55 -9.23
N PHE A 86 -16.81 3.15 -10.20
CA PHE A 86 -16.73 1.79 -10.73
C PHE A 86 -15.48 1.07 -10.19
N ASP A 87 -15.62 -0.21 -9.90
CA ASP A 87 -14.48 -1.10 -9.69
C ASP A 87 -14.80 -2.51 -10.19
N ALA A 88 -13.78 -3.19 -10.72
CA ALA A 88 -13.88 -4.59 -11.12
C ALA A 88 -13.96 -5.54 -9.91
N ASP A 89 -13.41 -5.12 -8.76
CA ASP A 89 -13.51 -5.87 -7.52
C ASP A 89 -14.88 -5.62 -6.85
N PRO A 90 -15.42 -6.62 -6.11
CA PRO A 90 -16.71 -6.49 -5.43
C PRO A 90 -16.65 -5.63 -4.16
N VAL A 91 -15.47 -5.16 -3.77
CA VAL A 91 -15.24 -4.35 -2.57
C VAL A 91 -14.34 -3.16 -2.86
N ILE A 92 -14.55 -2.06 -2.15
CA ILE A 92 -13.66 -0.89 -2.21
C ILE A 92 -12.31 -1.19 -1.56
N GLY A 93 -11.28 -0.41 -1.92
CA GLY A 93 -10.00 -0.39 -1.21
C GLY A 93 -8.76 -0.65 -2.08
N GLY A 94 -8.90 -1.41 -3.18
CA GLY A 94 -7.76 -1.70 -4.07
C GLY A 94 -6.55 -2.24 -3.30
N GLN A 95 -5.39 -1.58 -3.42
CA GLN A 95 -4.15 -1.98 -2.76
C GLN A 95 -4.21 -1.96 -1.21
N PHE A 96 -5.13 -1.20 -0.59
CA PHE A 96 -5.32 -1.25 0.86
C PHE A 96 -5.86 -2.58 1.35
N ASN A 97 -6.65 -3.28 0.53
CA ASN A 97 -7.11 -4.65 0.85
C ASN A 97 -5.95 -5.65 0.91
N ILE A 98 -4.87 -5.38 0.18
CA ILE A 98 -3.66 -6.20 0.20
C ILE A 98 -2.78 -5.78 1.39
N ALA A 99 -2.55 -4.48 1.56
CA ALA A 99 -1.68 -3.94 2.60
C ALA A 99 -2.16 -4.30 4.02
N ARG A 100 -3.47 -4.26 4.30
CA ARG A 100 -4.03 -4.60 5.62
C ARG A 100 -3.86 -6.06 6.04
N LYS A 101 -3.47 -6.95 5.11
CA LYS A 101 -3.13 -8.36 5.41
C LYS A 101 -1.71 -8.51 5.96
N VAL A 102 -0.88 -7.50 5.82
CA VAL A 102 0.49 -7.51 6.33
C VAL A 102 0.46 -7.27 7.85
N PRO A 103 1.10 -8.12 8.65
CA PRO A 103 1.15 -7.96 10.09
C PRO A 103 1.63 -6.56 10.51
N GLY A 104 0.87 -5.90 11.42
CA GLY A 104 1.13 -4.52 11.84
C GLY A 104 0.51 -3.44 10.96
N LYS A 105 -0.28 -3.82 9.93
CA LYS A 105 -1.02 -2.88 9.07
C LYS A 105 -2.54 -3.09 9.11
N GLU A 106 -3.03 -3.78 10.10
CA GLU A 106 -4.45 -4.10 10.26
C GLU A 106 -5.32 -2.83 10.32
N GLU A 107 -4.80 -1.74 10.88
CA GLU A 107 -5.48 -0.44 10.98
C GLU A 107 -5.80 0.21 9.62
N PHE A 108 -5.22 -0.28 8.52
CA PHE A 108 -5.61 0.16 7.17
C PHE A 108 -7.07 -0.18 6.86
N ALA A 109 -7.65 -1.16 7.55
CA ALA A 109 -9.08 -1.45 7.51
C ALA A 109 -9.94 -0.25 7.95
N GLU A 110 -9.46 0.55 8.91
CA GLU A 110 -10.15 1.73 9.40
C GLU A 110 -10.25 2.85 8.35
N THR A 111 -9.24 2.98 7.49
CA THR A 111 -9.33 3.90 6.35
C THR A 111 -10.43 3.48 5.38
N LEU A 112 -10.59 2.18 5.13
CA LEU A 112 -11.65 1.66 4.25
C LEU A 112 -13.03 1.81 4.89
N ARG A 113 -13.17 1.56 6.19
CA ARG A 113 -14.40 1.83 6.95
C ARG A 113 -14.82 3.29 6.79
N TYR A 114 -13.88 4.21 7.02
CA TYR A 114 -14.11 5.65 6.88
C TYR A 114 -14.55 6.04 5.46
N PHE A 115 -13.83 5.59 4.43
CA PHE A 115 -14.21 5.89 3.05
C PHE A 115 -15.57 5.30 2.68
N GLY A 116 -15.87 4.07 3.10
CA GLY A 116 -17.19 3.46 2.87
C GLY A 116 -18.32 4.33 3.43
N ARG A 117 -18.17 4.75 4.69
CA ARG A 117 -19.17 5.64 5.32
C ARG A 117 -19.26 7.01 4.62
N ARG A 118 -18.13 7.56 4.21
CA ARG A 118 -18.09 8.85 3.54
C ARG A 118 -18.73 8.82 2.15
N LEU A 119 -18.52 7.74 1.37
CA LEU A 119 -19.20 7.53 0.08
C LEU A 119 -20.71 7.49 0.24
N GLU A 120 -21.19 6.76 1.25
CA GLU A 120 -22.63 6.66 1.57
C GLU A 120 -23.21 8.04 1.90
N LEU A 121 -22.59 8.78 2.82
CA LEU A 121 -23.04 10.12 3.22
C LEU A 121 -23.01 11.15 2.08
N ALA A 122 -22.04 11.04 1.18
CA ALA A 122 -21.90 11.92 0.03
C ALA A 122 -22.83 11.53 -1.15
N GLY A 123 -23.51 10.39 -1.07
CA GLY A 123 -24.44 9.92 -2.10
C GLY A 123 -23.73 9.46 -3.39
N VAL A 124 -22.53 8.93 -3.28
CA VAL A 124 -21.80 8.38 -4.44
C VAL A 124 -22.47 7.09 -4.92
N THR A 125 -22.75 7.00 -6.22
CA THR A 125 -23.26 5.76 -6.82
C THR A 125 -22.12 4.75 -6.98
N LEU A 126 -22.23 3.58 -6.33
CA LEU A 126 -21.22 2.52 -6.42
C LEU A 126 -21.64 1.45 -7.44
N GLN A 127 -20.72 1.11 -8.34
CA GLN A 127 -20.83 0.03 -9.33
C GLN A 127 -19.63 -0.92 -9.16
N LEU A 128 -19.69 -1.73 -8.10
CA LEU A 128 -18.63 -2.69 -7.76
C LEU A 128 -18.87 -4.05 -8.43
N GLY A 129 -17.80 -4.83 -8.60
CA GLY A 129 -17.83 -6.10 -9.33
C GLY A 129 -18.03 -5.94 -10.84
N GLN A 130 -17.90 -4.72 -11.35
CA GLN A 130 -18.13 -4.38 -12.75
C GLN A 130 -16.87 -3.84 -13.41
N ARG A 131 -16.31 -4.61 -14.33
CA ARG A 131 -15.25 -4.12 -15.21
C ARG A 131 -15.86 -3.27 -16.31
N VAL A 132 -15.55 -1.98 -16.33
CA VAL A 132 -15.95 -1.06 -17.38
C VAL A 132 -14.96 -1.07 -18.53
N ASP A 133 -15.45 -0.80 -19.74
CA ASP A 133 -14.67 -0.54 -20.93
C ASP A 133 -14.89 0.89 -21.45
N ALA A 134 -14.16 1.27 -22.50
CA ALA A 134 -14.25 2.62 -23.04
C ALA A 134 -15.63 2.91 -23.65
N ASN A 135 -16.31 1.91 -24.25
CA ASN A 135 -17.63 2.10 -24.85
C ASN A 135 -18.67 2.45 -23.78
N MET A 136 -18.70 1.69 -22.67
CA MET A 136 -19.59 1.97 -21.54
C MET A 136 -19.41 3.40 -21.01
N LEU A 137 -18.17 3.88 -20.92
CA LEU A 137 -17.86 5.22 -20.42
C LEU A 137 -18.21 6.30 -21.45
N ASN A 138 -18.00 6.05 -22.74
CA ASN A 138 -18.33 6.96 -23.83
C ASN A 138 -19.85 7.10 -24.02
N ASP A 139 -20.58 5.98 -23.98
CA ASP A 139 -22.03 5.94 -24.14
C ASP A 139 -22.77 6.38 -22.88
N GLY A 140 -22.11 6.29 -21.72
CA GLY A 140 -22.65 6.74 -20.46
C GLY A 140 -22.83 8.25 -20.38
N ASP A 141 -23.79 8.69 -19.57
CA ASP A 141 -24.11 10.12 -19.40
C ASP A 141 -23.12 10.78 -18.40
N PHE A 142 -21.84 10.84 -18.79
CA PHE A 142 -20.75 11.44 -18.01
C PHE A 142 -20.13 12.62 -18.75
N ASP A 143 -19.78 13.66 -18.01
CA ASP A 143 -19.11 14.85 -18.54
C ASP A 143 -17.58 14.65 -18.60
N GLU A 144 -17.01 13.97 -17.60
CA GLU A 144 -15.57 13.68 -17.51
C GLU A 144 -15.33 12.29 -16.88
N VAL A 145 -14.17 11.70 -17.19
CA VAL A 145 -13.73 10.39 -16.68
C VAL A 145 -12.46 10.52 -15.86
N ILE A 146 -12.46 9.93 -14.68
CA ILE A 146 -11.31 9.91 -13.78
C ILE A 146 -10.81 8.46 -13.70
N LEU A 147 -9.60 8.22 -14.21
CA LEU A 147 -8.96 6.91 -14.16
C LEU A 147 -8.05 6.81 -12.94
N ALA A 148 -8.51 6.05 -11.96
CA ALA A 148 -7.81 5.69 -10.74
C ALA A 148 -7.50 4.18 -10.71
N THR A 149 -7.29 3.59 -11.89
CA THR A 149 -7.15 2.14 -12.17
C THR A 149 -5.90 1.50 -11.55
N GLY A 150 -5.03 2.31 -10.95
CA GLY A 150 -3.88 1.82 -10.20
C GLY A 150 -2.73 1.30 -11.08
N ILE A 151 -2.19 0.15 -10.73
CA ILE A 151 -0.94 -0.39 -11.28
C ILE A 151 -1.07 -1.88 -11.60
N VAL A 152 -0.10 -2.37 -12.37
CA VAL A 152 0.19 -3.81 -12.52
C VAL A 152 1.64 -4.09 -12.07
N PRO A 153 1.92 -5.27 -11.51
CA PRO A 153 3.29 -5.67 -11.20
C PRO A 153 4.14 -5.69 -12.46
N ARG A 154 5.35 -5.10 -12.39
CA ARG A 154 6.32 -5.20 -13.48
C ARG A 154 6.98 -6.57 -13.48
N ILE A 155 7.08 -7.17 -14.64
CA ILE A 155 7.82 -8.43 -14.86
C ILE A 155 9.23 -8.07 -15.33
N PRO A 156 10.29 -8.32 -14.50
CA PRO A 156 11.66 -8.04 -14.91
C PRO A 156 12.15 -9.06 -15.94
N ALA A 157 13.05 -8.62 -16.84
CA ALA A 157 13.67 -9.51 -17.82
C ALA A 157 14.77 -10.35 -17.14
N ILE A 158 14.36 -11.46 -16.52
CA ILE A 158 15.26 -12.46 -15.90
C ILE A 158 15.04 -13.79 -16.65
N PRO A 159 16.08 -14.47 -17.11
CA PRO A 159 15.94 -15.81 -17.72
C PRO A 159 15.17 -16.76 -16.77
N GLY A 160 14.13 -17.42 -17.28
CA GLY A 160 13.29 -18.30 -16.47
C GLY A 160 12.27 -17.59 -15.57
N ILE A 161 11.92 -16.31 -15.81
CA ILE A 161 10.91 -15.56 -15.05
C ILE A 161 9.50 -16.17 -15.15
N ASP A 162 9.25 -16.98 -16.16
CA ASP A 162 8.02 -17.73 -16.41
C ASP A 162 8.02 -19.13 -15.76
N HIS A 163 9.07 -19.50 -15.03
CA HIS A 163 9.17 -20.77 -14.33
C HIS A 163 8.04 -20.94 -13.30
N PRO A 164 7.47 -22.15 -13.12
CA PRO A 164 6.33 -22.41 -12.20
C PRO A 164 6.57 -22.02 -10.73
N MET A 165 7.83 -21.96 -10.27
CA MET A 165 8.14 -21.50 -8.92
C MET A 165 8.03 -19.98 -8.73
N VAL A 166 7.91 -19.22 -9.84
CA VAL A 166 7.84 -17.75 -9.78
C VAL A 166 6.41 -17.31 -9.46
N MET A 167 6.30 -16.40 -8.52
CA MET A 167 5.05 -15.81 -8.06
C MET A 167 5.16 -14.30 -8.03
N SER A 168 4.06 -13.59 -8.25
CA SER A 168 3.96 -12.18 -7.93
C SER A 168 3.62 -11.97 -6.44
N TYR A 169 3.83 -10.78 -5.93
CA TYR A 169 3.35 -10.44 -4.58
C TYR A 169 1.81 -10.52 -4.47
N LEU A 170 1.08 -10.36 -5.58
CA LEU A 170 -0.38 -10.51 -5.60
C LEU A 170 -0.80 -11.96 -5.36
N ASP A 171 -0.07 -12.93 -5.95
CA ASP A 171 -0.32 -14.35 -5.72
C ASP A 171 -0.22 -14.69 -4.22
N VAL A 172 0.72 -14.05 -3.53
CA VAL A 172 0.98 -14.29 -2.09
C VAL A 172 -0.02 -13.54 -1.21
N LEU A 173 -0.14 -12.21 -1.38
CA LEU A 173 -0.87 -11.35 -0.44
C LEU A 173 -2.35 -11.19 -0.78
N ARG A 174 -2.72 -11.25 -2.08
CA ARG A 174 -4.11 -11.14 -2.50
C ARG A 174 -4.79 -12.49 -2.59
N ASP A 175 -4.15 -13.41 -3.33
CA ASP A 175 -4.73 -14.68 -3.75
C ASP A 175 -4.43 -15.82 -2.77
N ASP A 176 -3.65 -15.55 -1.70
CA ASP A 176 -3.29 -16.47 -0.63
C ASP A 176 -2.75 -17.83 -1.14
N LYS A 177 -2.00 -17.80 -2.27
CA LYS A 177 -1.42 -19.01 -2.84
C LYS A 177 -0.38 -19.60 -1.88
N PRO A 178 -0.30 -20.94 -1.79
CA PRO A 178 0.65 -21.59 -0.88
C PRO A 178 2.10 -21.29 -1.28
N VAL A 179 2.92 -20.94 -0.29
CA VAL A 179 4.34 -20.64 -0.44
C VAL A 179 5.16 -21.67 0.36
N GLY A 180 6.20 -22.19 -0.25
CA GLY A 180 7.11 -23.17 0.34
C GLY A 180 7.92 -22.64 1.53
N LYS A 181 8.87 -23.44 2.00
CA LYS A 181 9.69 -23.12 3.19
C LYS A 181 10.88 -22.21 2.88
N ASN A 182 11.47 -22.35 1.68
CA ASN A 182 12.64 -21.59 1.26
C ASN A 182 12.21 -20.61 0.16
N VAL A 183 12.40 -19.32 0.38
CA VAL A 183 11.84 -18.27 -0.48
C VAL A 183 12.88 -17.23 -0.83
N ALA A 184 12.96 -16.86 -2.11
CA ALA A 184 13.69 -15.68 -2.56
C ALA A 184 12.71 -14.57 -2.98
N ILE A 185 12.90 -13.36 -2.46
CA ILE A 185 12.10 -12.18 -2.81
C ILE A 185 12.99 -11.25 -3.65
N ILE A 186 12.60 -11.02 -4.89
CA ILE A 186 13.30 -10.10 -5.82
C ILE A 186 12.71 -8.70 -5.66
N GLY A 187 13.47 -7.80 -5.05
CA GLY A 187 13.09 -6.42 -4.80
C GLY A 187 12.83 -6.14 -3.32
N ALA A 188 13.67 -5.29 -2.72
CA ALA A 188 13.64 -4.91 -1.32
C ALA A 188 13.15 -3.45 -1.13
N GLY A 189 12.10 -3.08 -1.86
CA GLY A 189 11.27 -1.90 -1.57
C GLY A 189 10.19 -2.20 -0.54
N GLY A 190 9.26 -1.27 -0.32
CA GLY A 190 8.17 -1.44 0.65
C GLY A 190 7.42 -2.76 0.49
N ILE A 191 6.99 -3.10 -0.73
CA ILE A 191 6.28 -4.37 -1.00
C ILE A 191 7.13 -5.61 -0.70
N GLY A 192 8.44 -5.57 -1.02
CA GLY A 192 9.33 -6.69 -0.70
C GLY A 192 9.48 -6.91 0.80
N PHE A 193 9.51 -5.84 1.59
CA PHE A 193 9.46 -5.90 3.05
C PHE A 193 8.13 -6.44 3.54
N ASP A 194 7.01 -5.94 3.01
CA ASP A 194 5.66 -6.39 3.36
C ASP A 194 5.47 -7.90 3.12
N VAL A 195 5.93 -8.40 1.98
CA VAL A 195 5.90 -9.84 1.66
C VAL A 195 6.79 -10.63 2.62
N ALA A 196 8.00 -10.13 2.93
CA ALA A 196 8.89 -10.79 3.87
C ALA A 196 8.28 -10.85 5.27
N GLU A 197 7.65 -9.79 5.75
CA GLU A 197 6.94 -9.75 7.03
C GLU A 197 5.77 -10.73 7.05
N ALA A 198 4.92 -10.73 6.03
CA ALA A 198 3.78 -11.65 5.94
C ALA A 198 4.20 -13.13 5.90
N LEU A 199 5.37 -13.44 5.32
CA LEU A 199 5.88 -14.82 5.24
C LEU A 199 6.62 -15.30 6.49
N THR A 200 7.09 -14.40 7.33
CA THR A 200 7.94 -14.72 8.50
C THR A 200 7.26 -14.54 9.83
N GLN A 201 6.11 -13.90 9.87
CA GLN A 201 5.32 -13.72 11.10
C GLN A 201 4.15 -14.69 11.16
N SER A 202 3.76 -15.07 12.38
CA SER A 202 2.47 -15.70 12.65
C SER A 202 1.40 -14.63 12.81
N SER A 203 0.18 -14.91 12.38
CA SER A 203 -0.94 -13.96 12.32
C SER A 203 -1.29 -13.28 13.66
N ASP A 204 -0.92 -13.85 14.80
CA ASP A 204 -1.35 -13.36 16.11
C ASP A 204 -0.33 -12.42 16.79
N ALA A 205 0.93 -12.39 16.30
CA ALA A 205 2.01 -11.69 17.00
C ALA A 205 1.85 -10.16 17.00
N SER A 206 1.32 -9.58 15.92
CA SER A 206 1.11 -8.12 15.82
C SER A 206 -0.09 -7.61 16.65
N GLN A 207 -1.06 -8.47 16.94
CA GLN A 207 -2.30 -8.10 17.64
C GLN A 207 -2.31 -8.44 19.13
N ASN A 208 -1.30 -9.21 19.59
CA ASN A 208 -1.17 -9.59 21.00
C ASN A 208 -0.05 -8.79 21.68
N ASN A 209 -0.45 -7.88 22.58
CA ASN A 209 0.51 -6.97 23.27
C ASN A 209 1.60 -7.72 24.02
N GLU A 210 1.28 -8.80 24.73
CA GLU A 210 2.26 -9.56 25.49
C GLU A 210 3.28 -10.24 24.57
N THR A 211 2.80 -10.85 23.49
CA THR A 211 3.66 -11.49 22.49
C THR A 211 4.55 -10.45 21.81
N PHE A 212 3.98 -9.32 21.39
CA PHE A 212 4.74 -8.23 20.77
C PHE A 212 5.83 -7.70 21.70
N MET A 213 5.50 -7.37 22.95
CA MET A 213 6.45 -6.84 23.92
C MET A 213 7.56 -7.85 24.25
N LYS A 214 7.21 -9.13 24.35
CA LYS A 214 8.18 -10.22 24.56
C LYS A 214 9.14 -10.36 23.36
N GLU A 215 8.63 -10.31 22.14
CA GLU A 215 9.46 -10.36 20.93
C GLU A 215 10.46 -9.21 20.86
N TRP A 216 10.10 -8.04 21.36
CA TRP A 216 10.96 -6.85 21.39
C TRP A 216 11.78 -6.69 22.66
N GLY A 217 11.66 -7.60 23.63
CA GLY A 217 12.40 -7.53 24.91
C GLY A 217 11.95 -6.38 25.79
N VAL A 218 10.64 -6.14 25.87
CA VAL A 218 10.05 -5.10 26.74
C VAL A 218 9.41 -5.76 27.96
N ASP A 219 9.80 -5.28 29.15
CA ASP A 219 9.24 -5.73 30.43
C ASP A 219 7.89 -5.07 30.71
N MET A 220 6.84 -5.88 30.71
CA MET A 220 5.48 -5.45 31.03
C MET A 220 5.19 -5.37 32.54
N THR A 221 6.11 -5.86 33.39
CA THR A 221 5.97 -5.80 34.86
C THR A 221 6.45 -4.50 35.46
N LEU A 222 7.05 -3.62 34.66
CA LEU A 222 7.62 -2.32 35.03
C LEU A 222 8.77 -2.41 36.06
N GLN A 223 9.46 -3.57 36.15
CA GLN A 223 10.59 -3.75 37.07
C GLN A 223 11.92 -3.36 36.40
N ALA A 224 12.06 -3.61 35.10
CA ALA A 224 13.25 -3.24 34.36
C ALA A 224 13.31 -1.72 34.14
N ARG A 225 14.48 -1.11 34.34
CA ARG A 225 14.67 0.32 34.09
C ARG A 225 14.43 0.64 32.61
N GLY A 226 13.54 1.64 32.36
CA GLY A 226 13.11 2.00 31.02
C GLY A 226 12.33 0.91 30.29
N GLY A 227 11.93 -0.17 31.01
CA GLY A 227 11.19 -1.30 30.45
C GLY A 227 12.07 -2.29 29.65
N ILE A 228 13.39 -2.08 29.57
CA ILE A 228 14.27 -2.86 28.67
C ILE A 228 15.60 -3.30 29.33
N GLU A 229 16.03 -2.71 30.43
CA GLU A 229 17.32 -3.04 31.03
C GLU A 229 17.37 -4.49 31.51
N GLY A 230 18.28 -5.28 30.93
CA GLY A 230 18.42 -6.70 31.24
C GLY A 230 17.36 -7.63 30.63
N VAL A 231 16.46 -7.11 29.79
CA VAL A 231 15.42 -7.89 29.13
C VAL A 231 15.86 -8.22 27.71
N ALA A 232 15.99 -9.51 27.40
CA ALA A 232 16.36 -9.97 26.06
C ALA A 232 15.12 -10.11 25.16
N ALA A 233 15.23 -9.66 23.91
CA ALA A 233 14.24 -9.93 22.89
C ALA A 233 14.09 -11.44 22.65
N GLN A 234 12.87 -11.93 22.51
CA GLN A 234 12.53 -13.34 22.30
C GLN A 234 11.64 -13.48 21.05
N PRO A 235 12.19 -13.26 19.84
CA PRO A 235 11.39 -13.34 18.63
C PRO A 235 10.89 -14.77 18.39
N SER A 236 9.64 -14.91 18.01
CA SER A 236 9.08 -16.19 17.57
C SER A 236 9.83 -16.66 16.31
N PRO A 237 10.12 -17.96 16.17
CA PRO A 237 10.83 -18.48 15.02
C PRO A 237 10.03 -18.26 13.72
N SER A 238 10.72 -17.90 12.65
CA SER A 238 10.10 -17.81 11.33
C SER A 238 9.68 -19.19 10.82
N PRO A 239 8.49 -19.36 10.25
CA PRO A 239 8.08 -20.62 9.62
C PRO A 239 8.80 -20.88 8.29
N ARG A 240 9.52 -19.88 7.75
CA ARG A 240 10.22 -19.94 6.45
C ARG A 240 11.61 -19.34 6.52
N GLN A 241 12.49 -19.82 5.63
CA GLN A 241 13.76 -19.19 5.33
C GLN A 241 13.55 -18.22 4.16
N VAL A 242 13.83 -16.95 4.37
CA VAL A 242 13.58 -15.91 3.38
C VAL A 242 14.88 -15.19 2.99
N HIS A 243 15.12 -15.06 1.69
CA HIS A 243 16.18 -14.22 1.12
C HIS A 243 15.52 -12.98 0.51
N LEU A 244 15.79 -11.80 1.06
CA LEU A 244 15.31 -10.52 0.54
C LEU A 244 16.43 -9.84 -0.26
N LEU A 245 16.24 -9.73 -1.58
CA LEU A 245 17.30 -9.41 -2.53
C LEU A 245 17.07 -8.05 -3.20
N GLN A 246 18.15 -7.28 -3.37
CA GLN A 246 18.11 -6.06 -4.17
C GLN A 246 19.33 -5.89 -5.08
N ARG A 247 19.14 -5.26 -6.23
CA ARG A 247 20.23 -4.93 -7.18
C ARG A 247 21.12 -3.80 -6.68
N LYS A 248 20.53 -2.81 -5.98
CA LYS A 248 21.29 -1.68 -5.42
C LYS A 248 22.30 -2.19 -4.40
N THR A 249 23.52 -1.58 -4.41
CA THR A 249 24.58 -1.90 -3.44
C THR A 249 24.41 -1.22 -2.09
N SER A 250 23.46 -0.26 -1.99
CA SER A 250 23.12 0.37 -0.72
C SER A 250 22.51 -0.63 0.26
N LYS A 251 22.52 -0.28 1.54
CA LYS A 251 21.88 -1.09 2.59
C LYS A 251 20.43 -1.44 2.21
N VAL A 252 20.05 -2.71 2.35
CA VAL A 252 18.67 -3.18 2.10
C VAL A 252 17.69 -2.39 2.97
N GLY A 253 16.61 -1.89 2.35
CA GLY A 253 15.62 -1.02 3.01
C GLY A 253 16.06 0.42 3.24
N ASN A 254 17.11 0.90 2.58
CA ASN A 254 17.56 2.32 2.69
C ASN A 254 16.53 3.33 2.15
N GLY A 255 15.60 2.88 1.29
CA GLY A 255 14.52 3.71 0.74
C GLY A 255 13.22 3.68 1.55
N LEU A 256 13.16 2.97 2.67
CA LEU A 256 12.00 2.94 3.55
C LEU A 256 11.83 4.26 4.31
N GLY A 257 10.64 4.47 4.90
CA GLY A 257 10.33 5.63 5.72
C GLY A 257 11.39 5.90 6.79
N LYS A 258 11.71 7.16 7.02
CA LYS A 258 12.76 7.59 7.95
C LYS A 258 12.51 7.09 9.38
N THR A 259 11.27 7.16 9.82
CA THR A 259 10.88 6.86 11.20
C THR A 259 10.56 5.40 11.43
N THR A 260 10.15 4.64 10.41
CA THR A 260 9.71 3.23 10.55
C THR A 260 10.64 2.21 9.87
N GLY A 261 11.42 2.62 8.88
CA GLY A 261 12.24 1.68 8.09
C GLY A 261 13.26 0.90 8.90
N TRP A 262 13.75 1.44 10.01
CA TRP A 262 14.65 0.72 10.90
C TRP A 262 13.93 -0.39 11.67
N ILE A 263 12.64 -0.19 12.02
CA ILE A 263 11.81 -1.18 12.72
C ILE A 263 11.58 -2.39 11.81
N HIS A 264 11.15 -2.16 10.57
CA HIS A 264 10.97 -3.21 9.57
C HIS A 264 12.24 -4.03 9.37
N ARG A 265 13.41 -3.37 9.24
CA ARG A 265 14.69 -4.09 9.13
C ARG A 265 15.01 -4.92 10.36
N ALA A 266 14.85 -4.34 11.56
CA ALA A 266 15.12 -5.04 12.81
C ALA A 266 14.18 -6.26 12.97
N GLY A 267 12.89 -6.08 12.68
CA GLY A 267 11.91 -7.16 12.72
C GLY A 267 12.30 -8.33 11.82
N LEU A 268 12.63 -8.07 10.56
CA LEU A 268 13.07 -9.12 9.62
C LEU A 268 14.41 -9.75 10.03
N GLN A 269 15.35 -8.99 10.62
CA GLN A 269 16.59 -9.52 11.17
C GLN A 269 16.31 -10.47 12.36
N HIS A 270 15.40 -10.12 13.26
CA HIS A 270 14.97 -10.99 14.36
C HIS A 270 14.34 -12.30 13.85
N LYS A 271 13.68 -12.27 12.70
CA LYS A 271 13.10 -13.46 12.04
C LYS A 271 14.12 -14.22 11.17
N GLY A 272 15.40 -13.82 11.16
CA GLY A 272 16.47 -14.50 10.42
C GLY A 272 16.40 -14.33 8.90
N VAL A 273 15.74 -13.25 8.39
CA VAL A 273 15.70 -12.96 6.96
C VAL A 273 17.08 -12.57 6.45
N ASN A 274 17.54 -13.27 5.41
CA ASN A 274 18.83 -12.99 4.77
C ASN A 274 18.68 -11.84 3.76
N MET A 275 19.15 -10.66 4.12
CA MET A 275 19.06 -9.44 3.29
C MET A 275 20.33 -9.28 2.46
N VAL A 276 20.24 -9.38 1.14
CA VAL A 276 21.38 -9.32 0.22
C VAL A 276 21.26 -8.13 -0.73
N ALA A 277 22.28 -7.26 -0.72
CA ALA A 277 22.41 -6.12 -1.62
C ALA A 277 23.38 -6.43 -2.77
N GLY A 278 23.28 -5.67 -3.88
CA GLY A 278 24.20 -5.80 -5.01
C GLY A 278 23.98 -7.08 -5.83
N CYS A 279 22.77 -7.65 -5.81
CA CYS A 279 22.47 -8.87 -6.55
C CYS A 279 22.27 -8.60 -8.05
N GLU A 280 22.96 -9.36 -8.88
CA GLU A 280 22.61 -9.59 -10.28
C GLU A 280 21.82 -10.91 -10.36
N TYR A 281 20.69 -10.91 -11.07
CA TYR A 281 19.84 -12.10 -11.24
C TYR A 281 20.22 -12.78 -12.56
N LEU A 282 20.80 -13.98 -12.49
CA LEU A 282 21.34 -14.68 -13.66
C LEU A 282 20.32 -15.61 -14.32
N GLY A 283 19.40 -16.15 -13.56
CA GLY A 283 18.35 -17.02 -14.07
C GLY A 283 17.62 -17.81 -13.00
N ILE A 284 16.49 -18.39 -13.37
CA ILE A 284 15.63 -19.23 -12.54
C ILE A 284 15.42 -20.56 -13.27
N ASP A 285 15.63 -21.67 -12.56
CA ASP A 285 15.40 -23.02 -13.07
C ASP A 285 15.00 -23.97 -11.93
N ASP A 286 14.87 -25.27 -12.21
CA ASP A 286 14.48 -26.29 -11.20
C ASP A 286 15.40 -26.36 -9.97
N GLN A 287 16.60 -25.80 -10.04
CA GLN A 287 17.53 -25.75 -8.90
C GLN A 287 17.32 -24.51 -8.02
N GLY A 288 16.56 -23.52 -8.50
CA GLY A 288 16.26 -22.30 -7.78
C GLY A 288 16.64 -21.02 -8.51
N LEU A 289 17.01 -19.98 -7.74
CA LEU A 289 17.42 -18.67 -8.28
C LEU A 289 18.96 -18.55 -8.30
N ARG A 290 19.54 -18.39 -9.48
CA ARG A 290 20.96 -18.09 -9.66
C ARG A 290 21.21 -16.60 -9.58
N ILE A 291 22.12 -16.22 -8.69
CA ILE A 291 22.51 -14.82 -8.47
C ILE A 291 24.04 -14.67 -8.51
N ARG A 292 24.48 -13.44 -8.80
CA ARG A 292 25.87 -13.00 -8.60
C ARG A 292 25.89 -11.83 -7.61
N VAL A 293 26.82 -11.87 -6.65
CA VAL A 293 27.08 -10.79 -5.70
C VAL A 293 28.57 -10.51 -5.70
N GLY A 294 28.97 -9.35 -6.19
CA GLY A 294 30.37 -9.10 -6.54
C GLY A 294 30.84 -10.08 -7.62
N ASP A 295 31.90 -10.84 -7.36
CA ASP A 295 32.44 -11.85 -8.27
C ASP A 295 31.95 -13.27 -7.96
N GLU A 296 31.14 -13.45 -6.92
CA GLU A 296 30.66 -14.76 -6.48
C GLU A 296 29.29 -15.09 -7.10
N GLU A 297 29.24 -16.19 -7.84
CA GLU A 297 27.99 -16.78 -8.33
C GLU A 297 27.53 -17.87 -7.39
N LYS A 298 26.22 -17.89 -7.10
CA LYS A 298 25.61 -18.94 -6.30
C LYS A 298 24.16 -19.20 -6.71
N THR A 299 23.71 -20.40 -6.47
CA THR A 299 22.30 -20.79 -6.61
C THR A 299 21.64 -20.80 -5.22
N LEU A 300 20.57 -20.05 -5.08
CA LEU A 300 19.70 -20.12 -3.93
C LEU A 300 18.68 -21.23 -4.19
N ALA A 301 18.84 -22.36 -3.51
CA ALA A 301 17.89 -23.47 -3.58
C ALA A 301 16.60 -23.07 -2.84
N VAL A 302 15.59 -22.66 -3.59
CA VAL A 302 14.33 -22.11 -3.05
C VAL A 302 13.13 -22.81 -3.67
N ASP A 303 12.05 -22.89 -2.91
CA ASP A 303 10.77 -23.44 -3.36
C ASP A 303 9.99 -22.43 -4.22
N ASN A 304 10.14 -21.13 -3.90
CA ASN A 304 9.49 -20.06 -4.64
C ASN A 304 10.38 -18.82 -4.80
N VAL A 305 10.20 -18.14 -5.93
CA VAL A 305 10.77 -16.81 -6.22
C VAL A 305 9.63 -15.81 -6.31
N ILE A 306 9.58 -14.84 -5.39
CA ILE A 306 8.51 -13.84 -5.37
C ILE A 306 9.01 -12.52 -5.95
N VAL A 307 8.31 -12.01 -6.97
CA VAL A 307 8.71 -10.79 -7.68
C VAL A 307 8.03 -9.57 -7.09
N CYS A 308 8.87 -8.66 -6.54
CA CYS A 308 8.49 -7.35 -5.99
C CYS A 308 9.30 -6.25 -6.67
N ALA A 309 9.57 -6.37 -7.97
CA ALA A 309 10.59 -5.60 -8.71
C ALA A 309 10.05 -4.33 -9.39
N GLY A 310 9.05 -3.69 -8.82
CA GLY A 310 8.45 -2.46 -9.31
C GLY A 310 7.10 -2.68 -9.97
N GLN A 311 6.55 -1.61 -10.57
CA GLN A 311 5.18 -1.56 -11.04
C GLN A 311 5.04 -0.65 -12.24
N GLU A 312 3.95 -0.85 -13.00
CA GLU A 312 3.61 -0.08 -14.18
C GLU A 312 2.21 0.50 -14.04
N PRO A 313 1.96 1.73 -14.54
CA PRO A 313 0.64 2.33 -14.53
C PRO A 313 -0.34 1.53 -15.39
N ARG A 314 -1.57 1.37 -14.90
CA ARG A 314 -2.65 0.74 -15.66
C ARG A 314 -3.44 1.79 -16.41
N ARG A 315 -3.26 1.89 -17.74
CA ARG A 315 -3.80 2.96 -18.59
C ARG A 315 -4.58 2.47 -19.81
N GLU A 316 -4.91 1.19 -19.90
CA GLU A 316 -5.49 0.59 -21.11
C GLU A 316 -6.80 1.25 -21.57
N LEU A 317 -7.53 1.88 -20.64
CA LEU A 317 -8.77 2.58 -20.96
C LEU A 317 -8.56 3.94 -21.63
N CYS A 318 -7.36 4.54 -21.52
CA CYS A 318 -7.14 5.90 -22.06
C CYS A 318 -7.36 5.99 -23.55
N ASP A 319 -6.87 5.00 -24.31
CA ASP A 319 -6.83 5.04 -25.78
C ASP A 319 -8.22 4.97 -26.44
N GLY A 320 -9.23 4.51 -25.72
CA GLY A 320 -10.59 4.36 -26.24
C GLY A 320 -11.58 5.45 -25.82
N LEU A 321 -11.17 6.40 -24.97
CA LEU A 321 -12.06 7.42 -24.43
C LEU A 321 -12.11 8.66 -25.30
N ASN A 322 -13.33 9.16 -25.55
CA ASN A 322 -13.60 10.39 -26.32
C ASN A 322 -14.03 11.59 -25.43
N LYS A 323 -14.02 11.39 -24.11
CA LYS A 323 -14.35 12.41 -23.10
C LYS A 323 -13.07 12.96 -22.45
N PRO A 324 -13.11 14.12 -21.77
CA PRO A 324 -12.01 14.58 -20.94
C PRO A 324 -11.62 13.53 -19.91
N VAL A 325 -10.32 13.19 -19.83
CA VAL A 325 -9.78 12.15 -18.96
C VAL A 325 -8.76 12.74 -18.00
N HIS A 326 -8.88 12.36 -16.72
CA HIS A 326 -7.91 12.69 -15.68
C HIS A 326 -7.32 11.40 -15.13
N LEU A 327 -5.98 11.32 -15.05
CA LEU A 327 -5.26 10.22 -14.44
C LEU A 327 -4.87 10.58 -13.01
N ILE A 328 -5.15 9.69 -12.05
CA ILE A 328 -4.75 9.86 -10.64
C ILE A 328 -4.17 8.60 -10.03
N GLY A 329 -3.38 8.78 -8.99
CA GLY A 329 -2.76 7.68 -8.24
C GLY A 329 -1.78 6.87 -9.10
N GLY A 330 -1.86 5.55 -8.99
CA GLY A 330 -0.98 4.64 -9.72
C GLY A 330 -1.17 4.66 -11.23
N ALA A 331 -2.36 5.00 -11.72
CA ALA A 331 -2.63 5.15 -13.15
C ALA A 331 -1.89 6.35 -13.76
N ASP A 332 -1.65 7.40 -12.98
CA ASP A 332 -0.82 8.53 -13.39
C ASP A 332 0.68 8.17 -13.31
N VAL A 333 1.15 7.83 -12.12
CA VAL A 333 2.56 7.49 -11.89
C VAL A 333 2.68 6.29 -10.95
N ALA A 334 3.44 5.27 -11.35
CA ALA A 334 3.71 4.07 -10.55
C ALA A 334 5.08 4.11 -9.82
N ALA A 335 5.72 5.28 -9.73
CA ALA A 335 7.08 5.39 -9.18
C ALA A 335 7.14 5.06 -7.68
N GLU A 336 6.13 5.45 -6.93
CA GLU A 336 5.97 5.15 -5.50
C GLU A 336 4.55 4.66 -5.26
N LEU A 337 4.39 3.45 -4.75
CA LEU A 337 3.11 2.98 -4.23
C LEU A 337 2.91 3.54 -2.83
N ASP A 338 2.44 4.73 -2.79
CA ASP A 338 2.25 5.49 -1.57
C ASP A 338 0.83 6.06 -1.61
N ALA A 339 0.05 5.62 -0.65
CA ALA A 339 -1.32 6.07 -0.48
C ALA A 339 -1.40 7.57 -0.18
N LYS A 340 -0.35 8.17 0.39
CA LYS A 340 -0.24 9.60 0.65
C LYS A 340 -0.42 10.39 -0.64
N ARG A 341 0.38 10.06 -1.68
CA ARG A 341 0.30 10.71 -2.99
C ARG A 341 -1.06 10.44 -3.66
N ALA A 342 -1.52 9.19 -3.59
CA ALA A 342 -2.79 8.80 -4.21
C ALA A 342 -3.99 9.55 -3.62
N ILE A 343 -4.10 9.65 -2.31
CA ILE A 343 -5.18 10.34 -1.60
C ILE A 343 -5.08 11.86 -1.81
N ASP A 344 -3.86 12.42 -1.72
CA ASP A 344 -3.63 13.85 -1.95
C ASP A 344 -4.01 14.26 -3.37
N GLN A 345 -3.55 13.51 -4.39
CA GLN A 345 -3.85 13.78 -5.79
C GLN A 345 -5.35 13.70 -6.07
N GLY A 346 -6.04 12.66 -5.59
CA GLY A 346 -7.48 12.53 -5.74
C GLY A 346 -8.24 13.68 -5.10
N THR A 347 -7.87 14.05 -3.87
CA THR A 347 -8.49 15.17 -3.14
C THR A 347 -8.26 16.50 -3.83
N ARG A 348 -7.02 16.79 -4.28
CA ARG A 348 -6.70 18.05 -4.96
C ARG A 348 -7.36 18.18 -6.32
N LEU A 349 -7.37 17.12 -7.12
CA LEU A 349 -8.09 17.14 -8.40
C LEU A 349 -9.57 17.42 -8.17
N ALA A 350 -10.22 16.72 -7.25
CA ALA A 350 -11.63 16.96 -6.93
C ALA A 350 -11.89 18.39 -6.42
N ALA A 351 -10.95 18.96 -5.67
CA ALA A 351 -11.07 20.34 -5.17
C ALA A 351 -10.95 21.40 -6.30
N SER A 352 -10.33 21.07 -7.43
CA SER A 352 -10.09 21.99 -8.55
C SER A 352 -11.14 21.93 -9.66
N LEU A 353 -11.97 20.87 -9.74
CA LEU A 353 -13.07 20.74 -10.71
C LEU A 353 -14.27 21.59 -10.31
#